data_0ac2d68304350a7ced401350da37ea0b
#
_entry.id   0ac2d68304350a7ced401350da37ea0b
#
_cell.length_a   1.000
_cell.length_b   1.000
_cell.length_c   1.000
_cell.angle_alpha   90.00
_cell.angle_beta   90.00
_cell.angle_gamma   90.00
#
_symmetry.space_group_name_H-M   'P 1'
#
loop_
_entity.id
_entity.type
_entity.pdbx_description
1 polymer ?
#
loop_
_entity_poly.entity_id
_entity_poly.type
_entity_poly.pdbx_seq_one_letter_code
_entity_poly.pdbx_strand_id
1 'polypeptide(L)'
;MLFGNGHNRNMRWPSPWGDGFPGWHAECTAMGRKYLGEHFDIHGGGMDLIFPHHECEIAQSVASQGDDMVHYWMHNNMITINGTKMGKSLGNFITLDEFFSGSHKLLTQAYSPMTIRFFILQAHYRSPVDFSNEALQAAEKGLSRLMEAVDSLEKITPAATSDVDVKSLRTKCFEAMNDDLNTPIVISHLFDGAKMINNIIAGNNTISADDLKDLKEVFHTFCFDILGLKEEIGSSDGREAAYGKVVDMLLEQRVKAKANKDWATSDLIRNELTALGFEIKDTKDGFEWKLNK
;
A
#
# COMPACT_ATOMS: atom_id res chain seq x y z
N MET A 1 21.36 -1.67 33.21
CA MET A 1 20.81 -2.94 33.65
C MET A 1 19.47 -2.68 34.30
N LEU A 2 18.41 -3.36 33.88
CA LEU A 2 17.10 -3.26 34.54
C LEU A 2 16.99 -4.39 35.56
N PHE A 3 16.81 -4.03 36.81
CA PHE A 3 16.56 -4.98 37.89
C PHE A 3 15.07 -5.30 37.91
N GLY A 4 14.69 -6.44 37.39
CA GLY A 4 13.27 -6.85 37.33
C GLY A 4 13.05 -8.14 38.10
N ASN A 5 12.04 -8.15 38.95
CA ASN A 5 11.54 -9.34 39.67
C ASN A 5 10.77 -10.32 38.74
N GLY A 6 11.02 -10.30 37.44
CA GLY A 6 10.37 -11.18 36.49
C GLY A 6 10.87 -12.61 36.58
N HIS A 7 10.03 -13.48 37.13
CA HIS A 7 10.23 -14.92 37.07
C HIS A 7 10.25 -15.39 35.62
N ASN A 8 11.33 -16.01 35.17
CA ASN A 8 11.52 -16.61 33.84
C ASN A 8 12.11 -15.74 32.71
N ARG A 9 13.30 -15.20 32.90
CA ARG A 9 14.11 -14.79 31.75
C ARG A 9 15.40 -15.63 31.70
N ASN A 10 15.62 -16.30 30.59
CA ASN A 10 16.76 -17.19 30.39
C ASN A 10 18.10 -16.45 30.25
N MET A 11 18.08 -15.13 30.01
CA MET A 11 19.27 -14.29 29.89
C MET A 11 19.48 -13.50 31.18
N ARG A 12 20.14 -14.12 32.13
CA ARG A 12 20.54 -13.49 33.41
C ARG A 12 21.98 -13.82 33.71
N TRP A 13 22.71 -12.84 34.26
CA TRP A 13 24.04 -13.04 34.78
C TRP A 13 24.33 -12.11 35.97
N PRO A 14 25.30 -12.48 36.79
CA PRO A 14 25.69 -11.67 37.94
C PRO A 14 26.37 -10.36 37.52
N SER A 15 26.14 -9.30 38.25
CA SER A 15 26.78 -8.02 38.09
C SER A 15 27.15 -7.42 39.45
N PRO A 16 27.97 -6.33 39.51
CA PRO A 16 28.25 -5.63 40.77
C PRO A 16 27.00 -5.09 41.49
N TRP A 17 25.88 -4.98 40.76
CA TRP A 17 24.59 -4.49 41.30
C TRP A 17 23.56 -5.60 41.53
N GLY A 18 23.97 -6.86 41.44
CA GLY A 18 23.11 -8.04 41.55
C GLY A 18 22.85 -8.76 40.23
N ASP A 19 22.06 -9.83 40.27
CA ASP A 19 21.64 -10.56 39.08
C ASP A 19 20.68 -9.74 38.22
N GLY A 20 20.96 -9.64 36.93
CA GLY A 20 20.17 -8.84 36.04
C GLY A 20 20.21 -9.34 34.57
N PHE A 21 19.46 -8.67 33.72
CA PHE A 21 19.45 -8.87 32.27
C PHE A 21 19.67 -7.52 31.56
N PRO A 22 20.16 -7.50 30.31
CA PRO A 22 20.36 -6.27 29.58
C PRO A 22 19.02 -5.57 29.34
N GLY A 23 19.01 -4.24 29.41
CA GLY A 23 17.88 -3.48 28.92
C GLY A 23 17.79 -3.58 27.41
N TRP A 24 16.58 -3.54 26.86
CA TRP A 24 16.32 -3.59 25.42
C TRP A 24 17.16 -2.58 24.61
N HIS A 25 17.32 -1.35 25.11
CA HIS A 25 18.16 -0.34 24.49
C HIS A 25 19.65 -0.75 24.38
N ALA A 26 20.18 -1.53 25.34
CA ALA A 26 21.55 -2.03 25.27
C ALA A 26 21.72 -3.08 24.11
N GLU A 27 20.68 -3.83 23.82
CA GLU A 27 20.65 -4.77 22.69
C GLU A 27 20.71 -4.00 21.35
N CYS A 28 19.90 -2.96 21.21
CA CYS A 28 19.85 -2.13 19.99
C CYS A 28 21.18 -1.39 19.78
N THR A 29 21.73 -0.75 20.83
CA THR A 29 23.05 -0.08 20.74
C THR A 29 24.15 -1.04 20.30
N ALA A 30 24.21 -2.24 20.91
CA ALA A 30 25.22 -3.24 20.59
C ALA A 30 25.05 -3.80 19.17
N MET A 31 23.81 -4.07 18.73
CA MET A 31 23.53 -4.57 17.37
C MET A 31 23.78 -3.50 16.32
N GLY A 32 23.35 -2.27 16.55
CA GLY A 32 23.58 -1.13 15.65
C GLY A 32 25.08 -0.99 15.38
N ARG A 33 25.89 -0.89 16.42
CA ARG A 33 27.33 -0.79 16.31
C ARG A 33 27.98 -1.99 15.61
N LYS A 34 27.52 -3.20 15.92
CA LYS A 34 28.11 -4.43 15.37
C LYS A 34 27.83 -4.61 13.89
N TYR A 35 26.62 -4.30 13.43
CA TYR A 35 26.17 -4.65 12.08
C TYR A 35 26.12 -3.45 11.12
N LEU A 36 25.95 -2.24 11.62
CA LEU A 36 25.85 -1.02 10.82
C LEU A 36 27.12 -0.14 10.93
N GLY A 37 27.94 -0.34 11.96
CA GLY A 37 29.17 0.43 12.17
C GLY A 37 29.07 1.40 13.34
N GLU A 38 30.09 2.24 13.49
CA GLU A 38 30.15 3.23 14.57
C GLU A 38 29.12 4.32 14.38
N HIS A 39 28.84 4.67 13.11
CA HIS A 39 27.80 5.63 12.71
C HIS A 39 26.96 5.06 11.58
N PHE A 40 25.68 5.36 11.59
CA PHE A 40 24.76 5.02 10.50
C PHE A 40 23.72 6.14 10.31
N ASP A 41 23.05 6.12 9.15
CA ASP A 41 22.30 7.29 8.71
C ASP A 41 20.98 7.47 9.45
N ILE A 42 20.14 6.44 9.51
CA ILE A 42 18.76 6.55 10.00
C ILE A 42 18.46 5.47 11.01
N HIS A 43 17.90 5.87 12.16
CA HIS A 43 17.26 4.99 13.13
C HIS A 43 15.81 5.40 13.32
N GLY A 44 14.90 4.45 13.18
CA GLY A 44 13.46 4.71 13.25
C GLY A 44 12.75 3.91 14.33
N GLY A 45 11.63 4.46 14.83
CA GLY A 45 10.76 3.77 15.78
C GLY A 45 9.45 4.50 16.01
N GLY A 46 8.60 3.97 16.88
CA GLY A 46 7.41 4.68 17.33
C GLY A 46 7.75 5.86 18.26
N MET A 47 6.89 6.87 18.30
CA MET A 47 7.07 8.01 19.22
C MET A 47 7.15 7.60 20.69
N ASP A 48 6.60 6.45 21.07
CA ASP A 48 6.68 5.87 22.39
C ASP A 48 8.09 5.37 22.75
N LEU A 49 8.97 5.19 21.75
CA LEU A 49 10.37 4.82 21.97
C LEU A 49 11.31 6.00 22.18
N ILE A 50 10.89 7.25 21.89
CA ILE A 50 11.71 8.43 22.10
C ILE A 50 12.28 8.40 23.51
N PHE A 51 11.41 8.23 24.51
CA PHE A 51 11.80 8.09 25.89
C PHE A 51 11.10 6.88 26.53
N PRO A 52 11.85 6.02 27.24
CA PRO A 52 13.28 6.12 27.56
C PRO A 52 14.21 5.39 26.56
N HIS A 53 13.69 4.68 25.55
CA HIS A 53 14.45 3.70 24.76
C HIS A 53 15.57 4.36 23.93
N HIS A 54 15.22 5.24 23.01
CA HIS A 54 16.19 5.91 22.11
C HIS A 54 17.11 6.88 22.89
N GLU A 55 16.60 7.58 23.90
CA GLU A 55 17.43 8.40 24.77
C GLU A 55 18.48 7.56 25.51
N CYS A 56 18.16 6.33 25.90
CA CYS A 56 19.15 5.43 26.47
C CYS A 56 20.15 4.93 25.45
N GLU A 57 19.76 4.73 24.19
CA GLU A 57 20.69 4.37 23.11
C GLU A 57 21.68 5.50 22.83
N ILE A 58 21.21 6.74 22.75
CA ILE A 58 22.04 7.94 22.61
C ILE A 58 23.03 8.03 23.79
N ALA A 59 22.53 7.92 25.03
CA ALA A 59 23.37 7.99 26.21
C ALA A 59 24.46 6.89 26.23
N GLN A 60 24.13 5.67 25.82
CA GLN A 60 25.09 4.56 25.71
C GLN A 60 26.11 4.77 24.61
N SER A 61 25.68 5.28 23.45
CA SER A 61 26.57 5.60 22.34
C SER A 61 27.56 6.69 22.76
N VAL A 62 27.09 7.83 23.26
CA VAL A 62 27.94 8.92 23.74
C VAL A 62 28.90 8.46 24.84
N ALA A 63 28.44 7.64 25.79
CA ALA A 63 29.30 7.14 26.86
C ALA A 63 30.38 6.15 26.39
N SER A 64 30.10 5.36 25.34
CA SER A 64 31.00 4.31 24.87
C SER A 64 31.95 4.73 23.75
N GLN A 65 31.58 5.72 22.92
CA GLN A 65 32.36 6.16 21.76
C GLN A 65 32.56 7.66 21.64
N GLY A 66 31.89 8.47 22.50
CA GLY A 66 32.08 9.92 22.56
C GLY A 66 31.02 10.75 21.82
N ASP A 67 30.21 10.14 20.98
CA ASP A 67 29.16 10.81 20.20
C ASP A 67 27.95 9.91 19.91
N ASP A 68 26.91 10.48 19.25
CA ASP A 68 25.75 9.73 18.82
C ASP A 68 26.09 8.86 17.59
N MET A 69 25.63 7.60 17.61
CA MET A 69 25.83 6.69 16.48
C MET A 69 24.88 6.94 15.31
N VAL A 70 23.87 7.82 15.47
CA VAL A 70 22.79 8.01 14.51
C VAL A 70 22.75 9.45 14.01
N HIS A 71 22.75 9.65 12.69
CA HIS A 71 22.64 10.97 12.10
C HIS A 71 21.21 11.51 12.12
N TYR A 72 20.20 10.65 11.87
CA TYR A 72 18.79 11.06 11.80
C TYR A 72 17.90 10.09 12.55
N TRP A 73 17.20 10.61 13.56
CA TRP A 73 16.17 9.88 14.30
C TRP A 73 14.80 10.13 13.69
N MET A 74 14.09 9.08 13.30
CA MET A 74 12.76 9.17 12.71
C MET A 74 11.72 8.49 13.58
N HIS A 75 10.65 9.20 13.92
CA HIS A 75 9.60 8.66 14.80
C HIS A 75 8.23 8.74 14.13
N ASN A 76 7.61 7.57 13.92
CA ASN A 76 6.24 7.48 13.45
C ASN A 76 5.25 7.50 14.61
N ASN A 77 4.04 7.99 14.34
CA ASN A 77 2.97 8.06 15.33
C ASN A 77 2.19 6.72 15.40
N MET A 78 1.21 6.70 16.30
CA MET A 78 0.42 5.51 16.60
C MET A 78 -0.62 5.22 15.52
N ILE A 79 -1.00 3.94 15.45
CA ILE A 79 -2.18 3.47 14.72
C ILE A 79 -3.34 3.37 15.70
N THR A 80 -4.48 3.91 15.29
CA THR A 80 -5.76 3.81 16.00
C THR A 80 -6.80 3.09 15.14
N ILE A 81 -7.82 2.57 15.77
CA ILE A 81 -8.99 1.97 15.12
C ILE A 81 -10.23 2.69 15.66
N ASN A 82 -10.93 3.44 14.80
CA ASN A 82 -12.08 4.24 15.20
C ASN A 82 -11.76 5.14 16.42
N GLY A 83 -10.62 5.85 16.37
CA GLY A 83 -10.16 6.74 17.42
C GLY A 83 -9.58 6.08 18.67
N THR A 84 -9.57 4.75 18.74
CA THR A 84 -9.05 4.01 19.90
C THR A 84 -7.69 3.38 19.57
N LYS A 85 -6.69 3.52 20.46
CA LYS A 85 -5.38 2.89 20.27
C LYS A 85 -5.54 1.40 19.93
N MET A 86 -4.87 0.95 18.86
CA MET A 86 -4.86 -0.46 18.50
C MET A 86 -4.07 -1.27 19.51
N GLY A 87 -4.65 -2.34 20.03
CA GLY A 87 -3.98 -3.22 21.00
C GLY A 87 -4.65 -4.56 21.19
N LYS A 88 -3.83 -5.61 21.38
CA LYS A 88 -4.33 -6.98 21.59
C LYS A 88 -5.26 -7.09 22.79
N SER A 89 -4.91 -6.41 23.91
CA SER A 89 -5.72 -6.39 25.13
C SER A 89 -7.07 -5.69 24.98
N LEU A 90 -7.22 -4.84 23.97
CA LEU A 90 -8.47 -4.12 23.66
C LEU A 90 -9.35 -4.87 22.66
N GLY A 91 -8.86 -5.99 22.12
CA GLY A 91 -9.60 -6.80 21.15
C GLY A 91 -9.87 -6.10 19.81
N ASN A 92 -9.15 -5.02 19.51
CA ASN A 92 -9.24 -4.25 18.25
C ASN A 92 -7.96 -4.32 17.42
N PHE A 93 -7.09 -5.28 17.73
CA PHE A 93 -5.87 -5.52 16.95
C PHE A 93 -6.25 -6.27 15.65
N ILE A 94 -5.95 -5.68 14.50
CA ILE A 94 -6.21 -6.24 13.18
C ILE A 94 -4.86 -6.56 12.53
N THR A 95 -4.66 -7.78 12.12
CA THR A 95 -3.47 -8.21 11.37
C THR A 95 -3.59 -7.84 9.88
N LEU A 96 -2.48 -7.82 9.16
CA LEU A 96 -2.50 -7.60 7.70
C LEU A 96 -3.31 -8.68 6.98
N ASP A 97 -3.17 -9.94 7.39
CA ASP A 97 -3.95 -11.05 6.81
C ASP A 97 -5.46 -10.85 7.01
N GLU A 98 -5.88 -10.33 8.16
CA GLU A 98 -7.29 -10.00 8.42
C GLU A 98 -7.76 -8.81 7.58
N PHE A 99 -6.92 -7.79 7.34
CA PHE A 99 -7.24 -6.72 6.40
C PHE A 99 -7.43 -7.26 4.98
N PHE A 100 -6.53 -8.16 4.54
CA PHE A 100 -6.55 -8.68 3.17
C PHE A 100 -7.67 -9.71 2.94
N SER A 101 -8.06 -10.46 3.96
CA SER A 101 -9.15 -11.43 3.89
C SER A 101 -10.52 -10.84 4.28
N GLY A 102 -10.54 -9.68 4.94
CA GLY A 102 -11.77 -9.11 5.50
C GLY A 102 -12.36 -9.90 6.67
N SER A 103 -11.58 -10.81 7.28
CA SER A 103 -12.11 -11.77 8.27
C SER A 103 -12.29 -11.17 9.67
N HIS A 104 -11.77 -9.98 9.96
CA HIS A 104 -11.91 -9.36 11.29
C HIS A 104 -13.28 -8.71 11.46
N LYS A 105 -13.89 -8.86 12.65
CA LYS A 105 -15.24 -8.35 12.99
C LYS A 105 -15.44 -6.84 12.82
N LEU A 106 -14.37 -6.05 12.83
CA LEU A 106 -14.41 -4.59 12.65
C LEU A 106 -14.31 -4.18 11.17
N LEU A 107 -14.04 -5.12 10.26
CA LEU A 107 -13.95 -4.87 8.83
C LEU A 107 -15.28 -5.24 8.15
N THR A 108 -15.72 -4.40 7.22
CA THR A 108 -16.92 -4.66 6.41
C THR A 108 -16.61 -5.39 5.12
N GLN A 109 -15.35 -5.41 4.70
CA GLN A 109 -14.86 -6.05 3.48
C GLN A 109 -13.36 -6.36 3.58
N ALA A 110 -12.84 -7.11 2.64
CA ALA A 110 -11.42 -7.25 2.39
C ALA A 110 -10.85 -5.96 1.75
N TYR A 111 -9.61 -5.63 2.07
CA TYR A 111 -8.90 -4.50 1.47
C TYR A 111 -7.58 -4.98 0.87
N SER A 112 -7.24 -4.50 -0.31
CA SER A 112 -6.01 -4.86 -0.97
C SER A 112 -4.77 -4.32 -0.24
N PRO A 113 -3.59 -4.95 -0.40
CA PRO A 113 -2.34 -4.42 0.13
C PRO A 113 -2.05 -2.99 -0.32
N MET A 114 -2.37 -2.65 -1.57
CA MET A 114 -2.15 -1.30 -2.10
C MET A 114 -3.14 -0.28 -1.53
N THR A 115 -4.38 -0.67 -1.26
CA THR A 115 -5.34 0.18 -0.54
C THR A 115 -4.83 0.53 0.86
N ILE A 116 -4.34 -0.45 1.62
CA ILE A 116 -3.77 -0.21 2.95
C ILE A 116 -2.52 0.67 2.85
N ARG A 117 -1.62 0.39 1.90
CA ARG A 117 -0.43 1.21 1.65
C ARG A 117 -0.80 2.65 1.32
N PHE A 118 -1.71 2.86 0.38
CA PHE A 118 -2.15 4.18 -0.03
C PHE A 118 -2.82 4.94 1.10
N PHE A 119 -3.66 4.26 1.89
CA PHE A 119 -4.29 4.83 3.08
C PHE A 119 -3.24 5.35 4.08
N ILE A 120 -2.22 4.54 4.41
CA ILE A 120 -1.15 4.96 5.32
C ILE A 120 -0.38 6.17 4.76
N LEU A 121 -0.08 6.18 3.46
CA LEU A 121 0.64 7.27 2.79
C LEU A 121 -0.16 8.59 2.73
N GLN A 122 -1.48 8.55 2.90
CA GLN A 122 -2.32 9.76 2.99
C GLN A 122 -2.16 10.51 4.32
N ALA A 123 -1.50 9.93 5.31
CA ALA A 123 -1.13 10.58 6.54
C ALA A 123 0.38 10.84 6.58
N HIS A 124 0.80 11.97 7.14
CA HIS A 124 2.21 12.18 7.44
C HIS A 124 2.66 11.17 8.51
N TYR A 125 3.86 10.58 8.38
CA TYR A 125 4.31 9.52 9.30
C TYR A 125 4.37 9.96 10.78
N ARG A 126 4.51 11.26 11.06
CA ARG A 126 4.45 11.83 12.41
C ARG A 126 3.03 11.99 12.96
N SER A 127 2.01 11.81 12.12
CA SER A 127 0.60 11.95 12.51
C SER A 127 -0.01 10.60 12.85
N PRO A 128 -0.99 10.54 13.76
CA PRO A 128 -1.74 9.31 14.00
C PRO A 128 -2.44 8.85 12.73
N VAL A 129 -2.49 7.53 12.53
CA VAL A 129 -3.23 6.90 11.43
C VAL A 129 -4.45 6.20 12.04
N ASP A 130 -5.65 6.70 11.74
CA ASP A 130 -6.89 6.14 12.27
C ASP A 130 -7.61 5.29 11.22
N PHE A 131 -7.59 3.98 11.41
CA PHE A 131 -8.27 3.02 10.54
C PHE A 131 -9.77 3.01 10.84
N SER A 132 -10.57 3.27 9.80
CA SER A 132 -12.01 3.03 9.78
C SER A 132 -12.42 2.48 8.41
N ASN A 133 -13.57 1.80 8.33
CA ASN A 133 -14.04 1.27 7.05
C ASN A 133 -14.28 2.39 6.02
N GLU A 134 -14.85 3.50 6.48
CA GLU A 134 -15.14 4.67 5.63
C GLU A 134 -13.85 5.25 5.05
N ALA A 135 -12.82 5.38 5.88
CA ALA A 135 -11.52 5.92 5.45
C ALA A 135 -10.80 4.96 4.48
N LEU A 136 -10.86 3.65 4.74
CA LEU A 136 -10.28 2.63 3.85
C LEU A 136 -11.01 2.57 2.50
N GLN A 137 -12.33 2.64 2.48
CA GLN A 137 -13.13 2.69 1.25
C GLN A 137 -12.88 3.98 0.46
N ALA A 138 -12.67 5.10 1.15
CA ALA A 138 -12.29 6.36 0.51
C ALA A 138 -10.89 6.27 -0.12
N ALA A 139 -9.93 5.63 0.58
CA ALA A 139 -8.58 5.39 0.07
C ALA A 139 -8.60 4.46 -1.16
N GLU A 140 -9.38 3.38 -1.13
CA GLU A 140 -9.55 2.46 -2.26
C GLU A 140 -10.04 3.20 -3.52
N LYS A 141 -11.11 4.01 -3.37
CA LYS A 141 -11.62 4.86 -4.47
C LYS A 141 -10.60 5.88 -4.95
N GLY A 142 -9.84 6.47 -4.02
CA GLY A 142 -8.76 7.41 -4.32
C GLY A 142 -7.66 6.76 -5.15
N LEU A 143 -7.18 5.59 -4.71
CA LEU A 143 -6.18 4.81 -5.42
C LEU A 143 -6.64 4.43 -6.84
N SER A 144 -7.88 3.92 -6.97
CA SER A 144 -8.46 3.57 -8.28
C SER A 144 -8.45 4.77 -9.24
N ARG A 145 -8.90 5.94 -8.78
CA ARG A 145 -8.89 7.17 -9.60
C ARG A 145 -7.48 7.60 -10.00
N LEU A 146 -6.51 7.45 -9.11
CA LEU A 146 -5.12 7.79 -9.41
C LEU A 146 -4.55 6.85 -10.48
N MET A 147 -4.77 5.54 -10.36
CA MET A 147 -4.32 4.54 -11.34
C MET A 147 -5.04 4.70 -12.68
N GLU A 148 -6.35 4.96 -12.69
CA GLU A 148 -7.11 5.28 -13.92
C GLU A 148 -6.54 6.51 -14.66
N ALA A 149 -6.08 7.51 -13.92
CA ALA A 149 -5.41 8.67 -14.52
C ALA A 149 -4.06 8.28 -15.14
N VAL A 150 -3.27 7.43 -14.46
CA VAL A 150 -2.01 6.89 -14.99
C VAL A 150 -2.24 6.11 -16.28
N ASP A 151 -3.21 5.19 -16.30
CA ASP A 151 -3.57 4.41 -17.49
C ASP A 151 -4.02 5.29 -18.66
N SER A 152 -4.64 6.42 -18.32
CA SER A 152 -5.15 7.36 -19.30
C SER A 152 -4.06 8.16 -19.98
N LEU A 153 -2.86 8.27 -19.39
CA LEU A 153 -1.70 8.92 -20.03
C LEU A 153 -1.31 8.27 -21.36
N GLU A 154 -1.50 6.96 -21.49
CA GLU A 154 -1.18 6.23 -22.73
C GLU A 154 -2.15 6.54 -23.88
N LYS A 155 -3.31 7.11 -23.58
CA LYS A 155 -4.36 7.44 -24.56
C LYS A 155 -4.25 8.86 -25.08
N ILE A 156 -3.37 9.70 -24.50
CA ILE A 156 -3.23 11.10 -24.87
C ILE A 156 -2.47 11.21 -26.19
N THR A 157 -3.06 11.91 -27.15
CA THR A 157 -2.38 12.33 -28.38
C THR A 157 -1.79 13.72 -28.18
N PRO A 158 -0.46 13.90 -28.30
CA PRO A 158 0.17 15.19 -28.08
C PRO A 158 -0.24 16.22 -29.13
N ALA A 159 -0.32 17.47 -28.70
CA ALA A 159 -0.54 18.66 -29.56
C ALA A 159 0.80 19.35 -29.89
N ALA A 160 0.73 20.39 -30.72
CA ALA A 160 1.91 21.18 -31.07
C ALA A 160 2.44 22.03 -29.86
N THR A 161 1.57 22.43 -28.95
CA THR A 161 1.89 23.29 -27.80
C THR A 161 1.20 22.80 -26.55
N SER A 162 1.75 23.18 -25.40
CA SER A 162 1.14 22.96 -24.08
C SER A 162 0.55 24.24 -23.51
N ASP A 163 -0.58 24.11 -22.82
CA ASP A 163 -1.14 25.12 -21.92
C ASP A 163 -1.18 24.65 -20.46
N VAL A 164 -0.50 23.55 -20.17
CA VAL A 164 -0.36 22.97 -18.82
C VAL A 164 1.07 23.11 -18.31
N ASP A 165 1.24 23.26 -16.98
CA ASP A 165 2.55 23.43 -16.35
C ASP A 165 2.98 22.15 -15.61
N VAL A 166 3.57 21.21 -16.37
CA VAL A 166 4.09 19.94 -15.85
C VAL A 166 5.32 20.16 -14.96
N LYS A 167 6.15 21.17 -15.28
CA LYS A 167 7.37 21.47 -14.50
C LYS A 167 7.03 21.90 -13.08
N SER A 168 6.02 22.74 -12.92
CA SER A 168 5.52 23.14 -11.60
C SER A 168 5.00 21.93 -10.80
N LEU A 169 4.28 21.01 -11.43
CA LEU A 169 3.83 19.78 -10.77
C LEU A 169 5.02 18.96 -10.25
N ARG A 170 6.03 18.73 -11.09
CA ARG A 170 7.26 18.00 -10.71
C ARG A 170 7.94 18.66 -9.52
N THR A 171 8.16 19.98 -9.60
CA THR A 171 8.81 20.75 -8.54
C THR A 171 8.07 20.62 -7.22
N LYS A 172 6.76 20.82 -7.21
CA LYS A 172 5.93 20.70 -6.00
C LYS A 172 5.98 19.31 -5.37
N CYS A 173 5.99 18.25 -6.19
CA CYS A 173 6.10 16.89 -5.67
C CYS A 173 7.47 16.66 -4.99
N PHE A 174 8.57 17.12 -5.59
CA PHE A 174 9.90 17.02 -4.96
C PHE A 174 10.03 17.90 -3.71
N GLU A 175 9.52 19.12 -3.73
CA GLU A 175 9.50 19.99 -2.57
C GLU A 175 8.77 19.33 -1.39
N ALA A 176 7.62 18.72 -1.64
CA ALA A 176 6.87 18.01 -0.60
C ALA A 176 7.64 16.77 -0.06
N MET A 177 8.34 16.01 -0.93
CA MET A 177 9.18 14.90 -0.45
C MET A 177 10.38 15.39 0.34
N ASN A 178 10.97 16.52 -0.04
CA ASN A 178 12.09 17.12 0.65
C ASN A 178 11.68 17.80 1.97
N ASP A 179 10.40 18.04 2.19
CA ASP A 179 9.82 18.54 3.42
C ASP A 179 9.39 17.37 4.33
N ASP A 180 10.38 16.70 4.91
CA ASP A 180 10.20 15.61 5.88
C ASP A 180 9.31 14.45 5.35
N LEU A 181 9.51 14.06 4.09
CA LEU A 181 8.78 12.96 3.44
C LEU A 181 7.25 13.15 3.48
N ASN A 182 6.79 14.32 3.11
CA ASN A 182 5.38 14.72 3.21
C ASN A 182 4.51 14.07 2.12
N THR A 183 4.32 12.75 2.24
CA THR A 183 3.55 11.95 1.28
C THR A 183 2.11 12.41 1.06
N PRO A 184 1.35 12.89 2.07
CA PRO A 184 0.00 13.41 1.82
C PRO A 184 -0.01 14.62 0.87
N ILE A 185 0.97 15.51 0.94
CA ILE A 185 1.07 16.65 0.03
C ILE A 185 1.46 16.18 -1.38
N VAL A 186 2.39 15.22 -1.49
CA VAL A 186 2.69 14.58 -2.80
C VAL A 186 1.43 13.99 -3.42
N ILE A 187 0.65 13.21 -2.67
CA ILE A 187 -0.60 12.61 -3.16
C ILE A 187 -1.60 13.70 -3.60
N SER A 188 -1.70 14.80 -2.87
CA SER A 188 -2.53 15.94 -3.28
C SER A 188 -2.09 16.50 -4.63
N HIS A 189 -0.78 16.71 -4.85
CA HIS A 189 -0.25 17.18 -6.13
C HIS A 189 -0.44 16.17 -7.25
N LEU A 190 -0.36 14.86 -6.97
CA LEU A 190 -0.68 13.82 -7.96
C LEU A 190 -2.16 13.85 -8.36
N PHE A 191 -3.09 14.18 -7.45
CA PHE A 191 -4.49 14.41 -7.82
C PHE A 191 -4.69 15.69 -8.63
N ASP A 192 -3.91 16.74 -8.40
CA ASP A 192 -3.91 17.91 -9.31
C ASP A 192 -3.43 17.51 -10.70
N GLY A 193 -2.39 16.68 -10.79
CA GLY A 193 -1.93 16.08 -12.05
C GLY A 193 -2.99 15.19 -12.70
N ALA A 194 -3.69 14.36 -11.95
CA ALA A 194 -4.79 13.54 -12.46
C ALA A 194 -5.93 14.40 -13.05
N LYS A 195 -6.24 15.52 -12.39
CA LYS A 195 -7.20 16.50 -12.92
C LYS A 195 -6.69 17.13 -14.23
N MET A 196 -5.39 17.44 -14.32
CA MET A 196 -4.74 17.94 -15.54
C MET A 196 -4.89 16.91 -16.67
N ILE A 197 -4.61 15.63 -16.44
CA ILE A 197 -4.78 14.52 -17.39
C ILE A 197 -6.24 14.47 -17.90
N ASN A 198 -7.20 14.49 -16.99
CA ASN A 198 -8.62 14.43 -17.34
C ASN A 198 -9.05 15.64 -18.19
N ASN A 199 -8.54 16.83 -17.93
CA ASN A 199 -8.82 18.02 -18.73
C ASN A 199 -8.22 17.93 -20.14
N ILE A 200 -7.02 17.35 -20.28
CA ILE A 200 -6.41 17.11 -21.59
C ILE A 200 -7.26 16.13 -22.40
N ILE A 201 -7.68 15.01 -21.80
CA ILE A 201 -8.53 14.01 -22.46
C ILE A 201 -9.89 14.58 -22.85
N ALA A 202 -10.46 15.46 -22.02
CA ALA A 202 -11.71 16.15 -22.31
C ALA A 202 -11.57 17.24 -23.39
N GLY A 203 -10.35 17.53 -23.88
CA GLY A 203 -10.08 18.58 -24.86
C GLY A 203 -10.13 20.01 -24.30
N ASN A 204 -10.13 20.17 -22.98
CA ASN A 204 -10.10 21.47 -22.31
C ASN A 204 -8.69 22.06 -22.22
N ASN A 205 -7.67 21.21 -22.27
CA ASN A 205 -6.26 21.58 -22.26
C ASN A 205 -5.49 20.82 -23.36
N THR A 206 -4.32 21.36 -23.73
CA THR A 206 -3.40 20.77 -24.69
C THR A 206 -2.06 20.45 -24.01
N ILE A 207 -1.35 19.43 -24.51
CA ILE A 207 -0.04 19.05 -24.04
C ILE A 207 0.88 18.70 -25.21
N SER A 208 2.12 19.22 -25.21
CA SER A 208 3.13 18.87 -26.20
C SER A 208 3.69 17.46 -26.00
N ALA A 209 4.40 16.93 -26.97
CA ALA A 209 5.04 15.62 -26.85
C ALA A 209 6.08 15.57 -25.72
N ASP A 210 6.85 16.65 -25.55
CA ASP A 210 7.88 16.74 -24.50
C ASP A 210 7.24 16.82 -23.10
N ASP A 211 6.25 17.69 -22.93
CA ASP A 211 5.55 17.80 -21.63
C ASP A 211 4.75 16.54 -21.29
N LEU A 212 4.21 15.82 -22.28
CA LEU A 212 3.56 14.54 -22.06
C LEU A 212 4.55 13.49 -21.55
N LYS A 213 5.75 13.47 -22.13
CA LYS A 213 6.83 12.60 -21.65
C LYS A 213 7.22 12.95 -20.21
N ASP A 214 7.39 14.23 -19.90
CA ASP A 214 7.70 14.70 -18.56
C ASP A 214 6.58 14.36 -17.57
N LEU A 215 5.31 14.48 -17.96
CA LEU A 215 4.15 14.13 -17.14
C LEU A 215 4.11 12.62 -16.82
N LYS A 216 4.37 11.77 -17.82
CA LYS A 216 4.51 10.31 -17.62
C LYS A 216 5.63 10.00 -16.64
N GLU A 217 6.78 10.65 -16.78
CA GLU A 217 7.91 10.48 -15.87
C GLU A 217 7.58 10.91 -14.43
N VAL A 218 6.86 12.02 -14.24
CA VAL A 218 6.40 12.47 -12.92
C VAL A 218 5.53 11.41 -12.25
N PHE A 219 4.51 10.91 -12.96
CA PHE A 219 3.64 9.88 -12.39
C PHE A 219 4.39 8.58 -12.13
N HIS A 220 5.26 8.15 -13.04
CA HIS A 220 6.07 6.95 -12.82
C HIS A 220 6.94 7.10 -11.57
N THR A 221 7.72 8.17 -11.48
CA THR A 221 8.64 8.43 -10.36
C THR A 221 7.89 8.47 -9.03
N PHE A 222 6.82 9.25 -8.95
CA PHE A 222 6.16 9.43 -7.65
C PHE A 222 5.21 8.30 -7.29
N CYS A 223 4.40 7.78 -8.23
CA CYS A 223 3.48 6.69 -7.91
C CYS A 223 4.22 5.36 -7.68
N PHE A 224 5.16 5.00 -8.58
CA PHE A 224 5.74 3.67 -8.56
C PHE A 224 7.08 3.62 -7.84
N ASP A 225 8.02 4.52 -8.15
CA ASP A 225 9.37 4.44 -7.58
C ASP A 225 9.42 4.96 -6.13
N ILE A 226 8.76 6.08 -5.82
CA ILE A 226 8.81 6.73 -4.49
C ILE A 226 7.71 6.19 -3.57
N LEU A 227 6.43 6.32 -3.95
CA LEU A 227 5.33 5.85 -3.12
C LEU A 227 5.17 4.32 -3.17
N GLY A 228 5.79 3.64 -4.14
CA GLY A 228 5.79 2.18 -4.29
C GLY A 228 4.39 1.62 -4.47
N LEU A 229 3.51 2.38 -5.11
CA LEU A 229 2.20 1.90 -5.52
C LEU A 229 2.38 0.94 -6.69
N LYS A 230 1.47 -0.01 -6.84
CA LYS A 230 1.48 -0.97 -7.94
C LYS A 230 0.08 -1.09 -8.47
N GLU A 231 -0.03 -1.28 -9.77
CA GLU A 231 -1.28 -1.76 -10.35
C GLU A 231 -1.62 -3.11 -9.72
N GLU A 232 -2.76 -3.19 -9.12
CA GLU A 232 -3.31 -4.48 -8.67
C GLU A 232 -4.06 -5.08 -9.84
N ILE A 233 -3.45 -6.06 -10.49
CA ILE A 233 -4.15 -6.91 -11.46
C ILE A 233 -5.24 -7.63 -10.68
N GLY A 234 -6.45 -7.00 -10.65
CA GLY A 234 -7.65 -7.60 -10.09
C GLY A 234 -7.83 -7.51 -8.57
N SER A 235 -7.92 -6.32 -7.99
CA SER A 235 -8.88 -6.12 -6.89
C SER A 235 -10.27 -5.99 -7.52
N SER A 236 -10.66 -7.04 -8.21
CA SER A 236 -11.81 -7.06 -9.07
C SER A 236 -12.91 -7.96 -8.51
N ASP A 237 -13.24 -7.87 -7.23
CA ASP A 237 -14.52 -8.51 -6.82
C ASP A 237 -15.67 -8.05 -7.73
N GLY A 238 -15.65 -6.79 -8.19
CA GLY A 238 -16.61 -6.30 -9.15
C GLY A 238 -16.37 -6.77 -10.59
N ARG A 239 -15.13 -6.80 -11.08
CA ARG A 239 -14.81 -7.23 -12.46
C ARG A 239 -14.84 -8.74 -12.58
N GLU A 240 -14.24 -9.49 -11.67
CA GLU A 240 -14.33 -10.96 -11.67
C GLU A 240 -15.75 -11.44 -11.48
N ALA A 241 -16.53 -10.83 -10.58
CA ALA A 241 -17.94 -11.11 -10.44
C ALA A 241 -18.74 -10.73 -11.70
N ALA A 242 -18.40 -9.63 -12.39
CA ALA A 242 -19.02 -9.27 -13.65
C ALA A 242 -18.62 -10.22 -14.78
N TYR A 243 -17.33 -10.57 -14.90
CA TYR A 243 -16.87 -11.60 -15.85
C TYR A 243 -17.50 -12.96 -15.56
N GLY A 244 -17.56 -13.37 -14.29
CA GLY A 244 -18.23 -14.60 -13.89
C GLY A 244 -19.69 -14.63 -14.36
N LYS A 245 -20.44 -13.57 -14.12
CA LYS A 245 -21.84 -13.45 -14.59
C LYS A 245 -21.97 -13.47 -16.11
N VAL A 246 -21.03 -12.88 -16.85
CA VAL A 246 -21.02 -12.92 -18.32
C VAL A 246 -20.74 -14.34 -18.80
N VAL A 247 -19.78 -15.03 -18.20
CA VAL A 247 -19.48 -16.43 -18.53
C VAL A 247 -20.68 -17.34 -18.20
N ASP A 248 -21.30 -17.15 -17.03
CA ASP A 248 -22.52 -17.89 -16.65
C ASP A 248 -23.66 -17.66 -17.65
N MET A 249 -23.89 -16.41 -18.04
CA MET A 249 -24.91 -16.07 -19.07
C MET A 249 -24.63 -16.76 -20.42
N LEU A 250 -23.38 -16.80 -20.87
CA LEU A 250 -22.99 -17.49 -22.10
C LEU A 250 -23.17 -19.00 -21.98
N LEU A 251 -22.83 -19.59 -20.83
CA LEU A 251 -23.02 -21.02 -20.57
C LEU A 251 -24.50 -21.41 -20.43
N GLU A 252 -25.34 -20.54 -19.87
CA GLU A 252 -26.78 -20.71 -19.88
C GLU A 252 -27.34 -20.70 -21.33
N GLN A 253 -26.85 -19.78 -22.18
CA GLN A 253 -27.23 -19.77 -23.62
C GLN A 253 -26.79 -21.06 -24.30
N ARG A 254 -25.60 -21.58 -24.00
CA ARG A 254 -25.10 -22.86 -24.49
C ARG A 254 -26.03 -24.02 -24.08
N VAL A 255 -26.47 -24.06 -22.82
CA VAL A 255 -27.43 -25.09 -22.34
C VAL A 255 -28.75 -25.00 -23.10
N LYS A 256 -29.27 -23.78 -23.32
CA LYS A 256 -30.50 -23.56 -24.11
C LYS A 256 -30.33 -24.01 -25.56
N ALA A 257 -29.19 -23.72 -26.20
CA ALA A 257 -28.87 -24.18 -27.55
C ALA A 257 -28.85 -25.71 -27.63
N LYS A 258 -28.21 -26.40 -26.68
CA LYS A 258 -28.25 -27.87 -26.58
C LYS A 258 -29.68 -28.43 -26.46
N ALA A 259 -30.52 -27.83 -25.62
CA ALA A 259 -31.91 -28.24 -25.43
C ALA A 259 -32.72 -28.11 -26.73
N ASN A 260 -32.41 -27.10 -27.54
CA ASN A 260 -33.03 -26.84 -28.85
C ASN A 260 -32.37 -27.61 -30.02
N LYS A 261 -31.39 -28.48 -29.73
CA LYS A 261 -30.58 -29.23 -30.72
C LYS A 261 -29.78 -28.33 -31.69
N ASP A 262 -29.54 -27.09 -31.29
CA ASP A 262 -28.62 -26.15 -31.98
C ASP A 262 -27.20 -26.43 -31.55
N TRP A 263 -26.60 -27.45 -32.14
CA TRP A 263 -25.23 -27.88 -31.81
C TRP A 263 -24.18 -26.87 -32.28
N ALA A 264 -24.47 -26.14 -33.37
CA ALA A 264 -23.56 -25.16 -33.93
C ALA A 264 -23.27 -23.99 -32.92
N THR A 265 -24.34 -23.41 -32.39
CA THR A 265 -24.23 -22.34 -31.38
C THR A 265 -23.62 -22.88 -30.07
N SER A 266 -23.99 -24.09 -29.66
CA SER A 266 -23.42 -24.70 -28.44
C SER A 266 -21.90 -24.92 -28.55
N ASP A 267 -21.43 -25.42 -29.70
CA ASP A 267 -20.00 -25.66 -29.92
C ASP A 267 -19.21 -24.38 -30.11
N LEU A 268 -19.79 -23.37 -30.77
CA LEU A 268 -19.19 -22.04 -30.93
C LEU A 268 -18.89 -21.45 -29.53
N ILE A 269 -19.87 -21.36 -28.65
CA ILE A 269 -19.68 -20.78 -27.30
C ILE A 269 -18.62 -21.55 -26.52
N ARG A 270 -18.61 -22.88 -26.60
CA ARG A 270 -17.59 -23.69 -25.93
C ARG A 270 -16.20 -23.42 -26.45
N ASN A 271 -16.03 -23.39 -27.77
CA ASN A 271 -14.73 -23.23 -28.40
C ASN A 271 -14.14 -21.84 -28.13
N GLU A 272 -14.97 -20.79 -28.22
CA GLU A 272 -14.56 -19.42 -27.91
C GLU A 272 -14.13 -19.28 -26.43
N LEU A 273 -14.90 -19.76 -25.49
CA LEU A 273 -14.53 -19.73 -24.08
C LEU A 273 -13.27 -20.58 -23.80
N THR A 274 -13.11 -21.73 -24.47
CA THR A 274 -11.90 -22.54 -24.33
C THR A 274 -10.67 -21.83 -24.91
N ALA A 275 -10.81 -21.14 -26.04
CA ALA A 275 -9.74 -20.33 -26.62
C ALA A 275 -9.30 -19.16 -25.71
N LEU A 276 -10.23 -18.63 -24.89
CA LEU A 276 -9.96 -17.63 -23.86
C LEU A 276 -9.38 -18.21 -22.56
N GLY A 277 -9.14 -19.52 -22.48
CA GLY A 277 -8.52 -20.19 -21.34
C GLY A 277 -9.51 -20.76 -20.31
N PHE A 278 -10.82 -20.75 -20.59
CA PHE A 278 -11.80 -21.33 -19.68
C PHE A 278 -11.90 -22.87 -19.86
N GLU A 279 -11.79 -23.60 -18.78
CA GLU A 279 -12.12 -25.04 -18.73
C GLU A 279 -13.58 -25.20 -18.31
N ILE A 280 -14.39 -25.84 -19.14
CA ILE A 280 -15.85 -26.00 -18.96
C ILE A 280 -16.15 -27.49 -18.77
N LYS A 281 -16.88 -27.80 -17.70
CA LYS A 281 -17.41 -29.16 -17.41
C LYS A 281 -18.90 -29.13 -17.37
N ASP A 282 -19.54 -30.02 -18.19
CA ASP A 282 -20.96 -30.25 -18.09
C ASP A 282 -21.26 -31.16 -16.87
N THR A 283 -22.22 -30.76 -16.04
CA THR A 283 -22.71 -31.54 -14.87
C THR A 283 -24.14 -31.98 -15.09
N LYS A 284 -24.64 -32.84 -14.20
CA LYS A 284 -26.05 -33.32 -14.29
C LYS A 284 -27.06 -32.18 -14.07
N ASP A 285 -26.65 -31.16 -13.29
CA ASP A 285 -27.51 -30.07 -12.86
C ASP A 285 -27.19 -28.74 -13.58
N GLY A 286 -26.27 -28.77 -14.60
CA GLY A 286 -25.88 -27.57 -15.34
C GLY A 286 -24.44 -27.60 -15.85
N PHE A 287 -23.60 -26.67 -15.42
CA PHE A 287 -22.20 -26.55 -15.83
C PHE A 287 -21.35 -26.04 -14.67
N GLU A 288 -20.07 -26.37 -14.73
CA GLU A 288 -18.99 -25.77 -13.90
C GLU A 288 -17.89 -25.26 -14.83
N TRP A 289 -17.25 -24.19 -14.42
CA TRP A 289 -16.13 -23.64 -15.18
C TRP A 289 -15.03 -23.10 -14.28
N LYS A 290 -13.82 -23.04 -14.78
CA LYS A 290 -12.67 -22.34 -14.18
C LYS A 290 -11.82 -21.68 -15.25
N LEU A 291 -11.20 -20.58 -14.92
CA LEU A 291 -10.18 -19.94 -15.75
C LEU A 291 -8.82 -20.55 -15.39
N ASN A 292 -8.13 -21.11 -16.35
CA ASN A 292 -6.76 -21.58 -16.19
C ASN A 292 -5.83 -20.37 -16.35
N LYS A 293 -5.05 -20.08 -15.29
CA LYS A 293 -4.01 -19.02 -15.30
C LYS A 293 -2.80 -19.46 -16.09
#